data_f8b1688be12dac186e7db3ebaf7ff6e3
#
_entry.id   f8b1688be12dac186e7db3ebaf7ff6e3
#
_cell.length_a   1.000
_cell.length_b   1.000
_cell.length_c   1.000
_cell.angle_alpha   90.00
_cell.angle_beta   90.00
_cell.angle_gamma   90.00
#
_symmetry.space_group_name_H-M   'P 1'
#
loop_
_entity.id
_entity.type
_entity.pdbx_description
1 polymer ?
#
loop_
_entity_poly.entity_id
_entity_poly.type
_entity_poly.pdbx_seq_one_letter_code
_entity_poly.pdbx_strand_id
1 'polypeptide(L)'
;MIPFYLLAALAVGASLLVIAQRNPIYSVLLLIASFAALAGLYIQLDAPFVAVAQIIIYAGAIMVLFLFVVMLLNAPQEDAAEWDRTHPLRRPGIARFGAALAGVLILQLAYALMRVNELAAPVGGQTSAAAVSSVRELGRVLFDRHAFAFEATSVLILVAMVGAVVLARREDGS
;
A
#
# COMPACT_ATOMS: atom_id res chain seq x y z
N MET A 1 -8.34 21.11 -6.43
CA MET A 1 -9.12 20.04 -7.11
C MET A 1 -8.31 19.35 -8.20
N ILE A 2 -7.74 20.06 -9.18
CA ILE A 2 -6.96 19.47 -10.30
C ILE A 2 -5.80 18.57 -9.82
N PRO A 3 -4.92 18.97 -8.88
CA PRO A 3 -3.81 18.13 -8.47
C PRO A 3 -4.26 16.85 -7.77
N PHE A 4 -5.39 16.84 -7.08
CA PHE A 4 -5.97 15.65 -6.48
C PHE A 4 -6.32 14.59 -7.55
N TYR A 5 -7.08 14.99 -8.57
CA TYR A 5 -7.46 14.05 -9.63
C TYR A 5 -6.27 13.54 -10.43
N LEU A 6 -5.25 14.37 -10.61
CA LEU A 6 -4.02 13.96 -11.30
C LEU A 6 -3.25 12.91 -10.50
N LEU A 7 -3.06 13.13 -9.19
CA LEU A 7 -2.38 12.16 -8.32
C LEU A 7 -3.22 10.88 -8.13
N ALA A 8 -4.54 11.01 -8.00
CA ALA A 8 -5.43 9.85 -7.92
C ALA A 8 -5.38 9.01 -9.20
N ALA A 9 -5.42 9.65 -10.37
CA ALA A 9 -5.30 8.96 -11.66
C ALA A 9 -3.94 8.29 -11.81
N LEU A 10 -2.86 8.94 -11.37
CA LEU A 10 -1.51 8.37 -11.36
C LEU A 10 -1.43 7.14 -10.44
N ALA A 11 -1.98 7.23 -9.22
CA ALA A 11 -1.98 6.13 -8.26
C ALA A 11 -2.75 4.91 -8.80
N VAL A 12 -3.96 5.13 -9.31
CA VAL A 12 -4.80 4.06 -9.88
C VAL A 12 -4.17 3.50 -11.15
N GLY A 13 -3.71 4.36 -12.07
CA GLY A 13 -3.07 3.94 -13.31
C GLY A 13 -1.81 3.12 -13.07
N ALA A 14 -0.93 3.58 -12.17
CA ALA A 14 0.26 2.83 -11.79
C ALA A 14 -0.10 1.48 -11.17
N SER A 15 -1.09 1.42 -10.27
CA SER A 15 -1.54 0.17 -9.64
C SER A 15 -2.11 -0.85 -10.65
N LEU A 16 -2.85 -0.39 -11.63
CA LEU A 16 -3.34 -1.26 -12.71
C LEU A 16 -2.20 -1.77 -13.59
N LEU A 17 -1.23 -0.90 -13.89
CA LEU A 17 -0.05 -1.28 -14.67
C LEU A 17 0.85 -2.26 -13.91
N VAL A 18 0.93 -2.20 -12.57
CA VAL A 18 1.63 -3.21 -11.74
C VAL A 18 1.12 -4.62 -12.06
N ILE A 19 -0.20 -4.78 -12.14
CA ILE A 19 -0.83 -6.10 -12.40
C ILE A 19 -0.65 -6.52 -13.87
N ALA A 20 -0.61 -5.55 -14.78
CA ALA A 20 -0.48 -5.81 -16.21
C ALA A 20 0.97 -6.08 -16.65
N GLN A 21 1.96 -5.75 -15.82
CA GLN A 21 3.38 -5.92 -16.16
C GLN A 21 3.83 -7.37 -16.04
N ARG A 22 4.58 -7.83 -17.05
CA ARG A 22 5.17 -9.16 -17.08
C ARG A 22 6.54 -9.22 -16.42
N ASN A 23 7.25 -8.09 -16.41
CA ASN A 23 8.58 -8.01 -15.83
C ASN A 23 8.46 -7.57 -14.37
N PRO A 24 8.90 -8.41 -13.39
CA PRO A 24 8.78 -8.12 -11.97
C PRO A 24 9.48 -6.80 -11.57
N ILE A 25 10.60 -6.47 -12.19
CA ILE A 25 11.35 -5.24 -11.89
C ILE A 25 10.52 -4.00 -12.25
N TYR A 26 9.94 -3.97 -13.44
CA TYR A 26 9.06 -2.86 -13.86
C TYR A 26 7.79 -2.79 -13.01
N SER A 27 7.25 -3.93 -12.58
CA SER A 27 6.11 -3.99 -11.67
C SER A 27 6.42 -3.31 -10.35
N VAL A 28 7.59 -3.59 -9.74
CA VAL A 28 8.03 -2.95 -8.50
C VAL A 28 8.24 -1.44 -8.68
N LEU A 29 8.83 -1.00 -9.79
CA LEU A 29 9.00 0.42 -10.08
C LEU A 29 7.65 1.17 -10.20
N LEU A 30 6.68 0.55 -10.84
CA LEU A 30 5.32 1.09 -10.93
C LEU A 30 4.62 1.14 -9.56
N LEU A 31 4.89 0.16 -8.70
CA LEU A 31 4.37 0.15 -7.33
C LEU A 31 4.98 1.29 -6.50
N ILE A 32 6.28 1.55 -6.65
CA ILE A 32 6.94 2.72 -6.03
C ILE A 32 6.30 4.02 -6.53
N ALA A 33 6.03 4.14 -7.82
CA ALA A 33 5.36 5.31 -8.39
C ALA A 33 3.93 5.49 -7.82
N SER A 34 3.18 4.40 -7.64
CA SER A 34 1.87 4.42 -6.99
C SER A 34 1.95 4.91 -5.55
N PHE A 35 2.94 4.43 -4.76
CA PHE A 35 3.15 4.89 -3.39
C PHE A 35 3.58 6.36 -3.30
N ALA A 36 4.39 6.84 -4.25
CA ALA A 36 4.73 8.25 -4.34
C ALA A 36 3.50 9.13 -4.63
N ALA A 37 2.61 8.67 -5.51
CA ALA A 37 1.36 9.36 -5.79
C ALA A 37 0.43 9.38 -4.56
N LEU A 38 0.34 8.28 -3.81
CA LEU A 38 -0.38 8.22 -2.53
C LEU A 38 0.19 9.20 -1.51
N ALA A 39 1.50 9.30 -1.38
CA ALA A 39 2.13 10.28 -0.49
C ALA A 39 1.73 11.72 -0.89
N GLY A 40 1.68 12.02 -2.18
CA GLY A 40 1.17 13.30 -2.68
C GLY A 40 -0.29 13.56 -2.30
N LEU A 41 -1.14 12.53 -2.35
CA LEU A 41 -2.53 12.63 -1.89
C LEU A 41 -2.62 12.89 -0.37
N TYR A 42 -1.78 12.25 0.45
CA TYR A 42 -1.72 12.52 1.89
C TYR A 42 -1.32 13.96 2.20
N ILE A 43 -0.40 14.55 1.43
CA ILE A 43 -0.06 15.98 1.60
C ILE A 43 -1.29 16.86 1.32
N GLN A 44 -2.07 16.54 0.28
CA GLN A 44 -3.28 17.31 -0.04
C GLN A 44 -4.41 17.14 0.99
N LEU A 45 -4.37 16.06 1.76
CA LEU A 45 -5.31 15.79 2.85
C LEU A 45 -4.82 16.33 4.20
N ASP A 46 -3.84 17.25 4.20
CA ASP A 46 -3.24 17.82 5.41
C ASP A 46 -2.66 16.77 6.38
N ALA A 47 -2.14 15.66 5.83
CA ALA A 47 -1.51 14.58 6.59
C ALA A 47 -0.01 14.40 6.23
N PRO A 48 0.84 15.43 6.45
CA PRO A 48 2.23 15.42 6.01
C PRO A 48 3.07 14.33 6.70
N PHE A 49 2.79 14.01 7.97
CA PHE A 49 3.48 12.94 8.68
C PHE A 49 3.27 11.58 8.01
N VAL A 50 2.03 11.28 7.60
CA VAL A 50 1.70 10.02 6.92
C VAL A 50 2.35 9.98 5.54
N ALA A 51 2.39 11.10 4.83
CA ALA A 51 3.05 11.20 3.53
C ALA A 51 4.56 10.89 3.63
N VAL A 52 5.23 11.46 4.63
CA VAL A 52 6.66 11.20 4.87
C VAL A 52 6.89 9.73 5.26
N ALA A 53 6.08 9.18 6.14
CA ALA A 53 6.14 7.77 6.53
C ALA A 53 5.92 6.84 5.32
N GLN A 54 4.98 7.17 4.43
CA GLN A 54 4.73 6.44 3.18
C GLN A 54 5.98 6.37 2.30
N ILE A 55 6.67 7.47 2.12
CA ILE A 55 7.90 7.51 1.31
C ILE A 55 9.04 6.76 1.98
N ILE A 56 9.30 7.03 3.26
CA ILE A 56 10.47 6.45 3.95
C ILE A 56 10.30 4.93 4.12
N ILE A 57 9.15 4.48 4.57
CA ILE A 57 8.92 3.06 4.93
C ILE A 57 8.51 2.27 3.71
N TYR A 58 7.43 2.66 3.03
CA TYR A 58 6.88 1.85 1.93
C TYR A 58 7.69 1.99 0.64
N ALA A 59 7.85 3.20 0.11
CA ALA A 59 8.58 3.39 -1.14
C ALA A 59 10.10 3.22 -0.96
N GLY A 60 10.65 3.60 0.19
CA GLY A 60 12.07 3.47 0.51
C GLY A 60 12.44 2.08 1.02
N ALA A 61 12.18 1.77 2.29
CA ALA A 61 12.72 0.57 2.92
C ALA A 61 12.14 -0.73 2.32
N ILE A 62 10.82 -0.85 2.26
CA ILE A 62 10.16 -2.11 1.87
C ILE A 62 10.31 -2.36 0.37
N MET A 63 10.02 -1.37 -0.48
CA MET A 63 10.04 -1.59 -1.92
C MET A 63 11.47 -1.72 -2.47
N VAL A 64 12.43 -1.01 -1.92
CA VAL A 64 13.84 -1.18 -2.30
C VAL A 64 14.36 -2.56 -1.90
N LEU A 65 14.03 -3.03 -0.69
CA LEU A 65 14.35 -4.40 -0.28
C LEU A 65 13.69 -5.43 -1.21
N PHE A 66 12.42 -5.23 -1.54
CA PHE A 66 11.69 -6.12 -2.45
C PHE A 66 12.31 -6.14 -3.84
N LEU A 67 12.73 -4.98 -4.36
CA LEU A 67 13.44 -4.87 -5.64
C LEU A 67 14.74 -5.70 -5.64
N PHE A 68 15.54 -5.59 -4.57
CA PHE A 68 16.76 -6.39 -4.43
C PHE A 68 16.48 -7.88 -4.34
N VAL A 69 15.46 -8.28 -3.60
CA VAL A 69 15.06 -9.70 -3.49
C VAL A 69 14.65 -10.27 -4.84
N VAL A 70 13.81 -9.54 -5.60
CA VAL A 70 13.38 -9.96 -6.93
C VAL A 70 14.55 -10.06 -7.90
N MET A 71 15.49 -9.13 -7.81
CA MET A 71 16.71 -9.14 -8.62
C MET A 71 17.64 -10.31 -8.25
N LEU A 72 17.81 -10.62 -6.95
CA LEU A 72 18.64 -11.72 -6.49
C LEU A 72 18.04 -13.10 -6.81
N LEU A 73 16.71 -13.22 -6.74
CA LEU A 73 16.01 -14.44 -7.12
C LEU A 73 16.06 -14.71 -8.63
N ASN A 74 16.54 -13.74 -9.42
CA ASN A 74 16.55 -13.84 -10.88
C ASN A 74 15.19 -14.32 -11.42
N ALA A 75 14.11 -13.70 -10.91
CA ALA A 75 12.75 -14.10 -11.24
C ALA A 75 12.60 -14.13 -12.78
N PRO A 76 12.30 -15.30 -13.37
CA PRO A 76 12.23 -15.43 -14.82
C PRO A 76 11.17 -14.49 -15.35
N GLN A 77 11.51 -13.79 -16.42
CA GLN A 77 10.49 -13.08 -17.21
C GLN A 77 9.55 -14.15 -17.75
N GLU A 78 8.28 -14.05 -17.39
CA GLU A 78 7.29 -14.99 -17.94
C GLU A 78 7.29 -14.88 -19.47
N ASP A 79 7.63 -15.96 -20.15
CA ASP A 79 7.55 -16.05 -21.61
C ASP A 79 6.12 -15.72 -22.04
N ALA A 80 6.00 -14.92 -23.11
CA ALA A 80 4.69 -14.45 -23.59
C ALA A 80 3.71 -15.60 -23.87
N ALA A 81 4.23 -16.77 -24.24
CA ALA A 81 3.43 -17.96 -24.49
C ALA A 81 2.94 -18.66 -23.21
N GLU A 82 3.71 -18.61 -22.14
CA GLU A 82 3.36 -19.20 -20.84
C GLU A 82 2.43 -18.29 -20.06
N TRP A 83 2.69 -16.98 -20.07
CA TRP A 83 1.77 -15.95 -19.58
C TRP A 83 0.38 -16.09 -20.19
N ASP A 84 0.33 -16.28 -21.51
CA ASP A 84 -0.92 -16.38 -22.26
C ASP A 84 -1.73 -17.65 -21.91
N ARG A 85 -1.07 -18.73 -21.48
CA ARG A 85 -1.70 -19.99 -21.08
C ARG A 85 -2.11 -20.02 -19.60
N THR A 86 -1.36 -19.37 -18.72
CA THR A 86 -1.55 -19.45 -17.28
C THR A 86 -2.35 -18.28 -16.71
N HIS A 87 -2.51 -17.20 -17.50
CA HIS A 87 -3.17 -15.98 -17.00
C HIS A 87 -4.63 -16.27 -16.62
N PRO A 88 -5.01 -16.05 -15.35
CA PRO A 88 -6.34 -16.38 -14.83
C PRO A 88 -7.47 -15.65 -15.55
N LEU A 89 -7.20 -14.50 -16.16
CA LEU A 89 -8.18 -13.73 -16.93
C LEU A 89 -8.60 -14.41 -18.24
N ARG A 90 -7.83 -15.37 -18.75
CA ARG A 90 -8.20 -16.16 -19.94
C ARG A 90 -9.07 -17.37 -19.64
N ARG A 91 -9.16 -17.80 -18.38
CA ARG A 91 -10.16 -18.82 -18.00
C ARG A 91 -11.51 -18.12 -17.81
N PRO A 92 -12.48 -18.32 -18.73
CA PRO A 92 -13.69 -17.50 -18.77
C PRO A 92 -14.53 -17.61 -17.47
N GLY A 93 -14.43 -18.73 -16.77
CA GLY A 93 -15.11 -18.93 -15.49
C GLY A 93 -14.52 -18.07 -14.37
N ILE A 94 -13.20 -18.10 -14.18
CA ILE A 94 -12.49 -17.36 -13.13
C ILE A 94 -12.55 -15.85 -13.41
N ALA A 95 -12.37 -15.45 -14.67
CA ALA A 95 -12.46 -14.04 -15.05
C ALA A 95 -13.86 -13.47 -14.81
N ARG A 96 -14.93 -14.21 -15.15
CA ARG A 96 -16.32 -13.78 -14.88
C ARG A 96 -16.60 -13.68 -13.40
N PHE A 97 -16.13 -14.64 -12.59
CA PHE A 97 -16.30 -14.61 -11.15
C PHE A 97 -15.54 -13.43 -10.52
N GLY A 98 -14.28 -13.19 -10.93
CA GLY A 98 -13.50 -12.05 -10.50
C GLY A 98 -14.12 -10.71 -10.90
N ALA A 99 -14.62 -10.60 -12.13
CA ALA A 99 -15.33 -9.40 -12.60
C ALA A 99 -16.64 -9.15 -11.83
N ALA A 100 -17.39 -10.20 -11.54
CA ALA A 100 -18.60 -10.09 -10.73
C ALA A 100 -18.28 -9.62 -9.31
N LEU A 101 -17.25 -10.19 -8.68
CA LEU A 101 -16.82 -9.78 -7.34
C LEU A 101 -16.32 -8.33 -7.32
N ALA A 102 -15.53 -7.92 -8.30
CA ALA A 102 -15.08 -6.55 -8.46
C ALA A 102 -16.26 -5.59 -8.66
N GLY A 103 -17.25 -5.98 -9.48
CA GLY A 103 -18.48 -5.20 -9.68
C GLY A 103 -19.28 -5.02 -8.38
N VAL A 104 -19.43 -6.08 -7.60
CA VAL A 104 -20.09 -6.02 -6.28
C VAL A 104 -19.34 -5.08 -5.33
N LEU A 105 -18.01 -5.16 -5.28
CA LEU A 105 -17.19 -4.27 -4.43
C LEU A 105 -17.32 -2.80 -4.86
N ILE A 106 -17.29 -2.52 -6.15
CA ILE A 106 -17.47 -1.15 -6.67
C ILE A 106 -18.88 -0.63 -6.32
N LEU A 107 -19.90 -1.46 -6.51
CA LEU A 107 -21.28 -1.09 -6.17
C LEU A 107 -21.44 -0.83 -4.66
N GLN A 108 -20.85 -1.67 -3.84
CA GLN A 108 -20.87 -1.52 -2.38
C GLN A 108 -20.14 -0.25 -1.94
N LEU A 109 -18.98 0.04 -2.54
CA LEU A 109 -18.25 1.27 -2.26
C LEU A 109 -19.02 2.51 -2.70
N ALA A 110 -19.60 2.50 -3.89
CA ALA A 110 -20.44 3.59 -4.38
C ALA A 110 -21.66 3.82 -3.46
N TYR A 111 -22.33 2.74 -3.05
CA TYR A 111 -23.45 2.82 -2.10
C TYR A 111 -23.00 3.39 -0.74
N ALA A 112 -21.86 2.93 -0.21
CA ALA A 112 -21.32 3.44 1.04
C ALA A 112 -20.99 4.94 0.96
N LEU A 113 -20.37 5.40 -0.13
CA LEU A 113 -20.07 6.82 -0.35
C LEU A 113 -21.34 7.68 -0.45
N MET A 114 -22.38 7.19 -1.12
CA MET A 114 -23.68 7.89 -1.18
C MET A 114 -24.30 8.02 0.20
N ARG A 115 -24.23 6.95 1.01
CA ARG A 115 -24.77 6.94 2.38
C ARG A 115 -23.96 7.80 3.35
N VAL A 116 -22.65 7.84 3.20
CA VAL A 116 -21.79 8.73 4.02
C VAL A 116 -22.20 10.18 3.84
N ASN A 117 -22.55 10.60 2.63
CA ASN A 117 -22.99 11.96 2.36
C ASN A 117 -24.37 12.29 2.98
N GLU A 118 -25.23 11.30 3.18
CA GLU A 118 -26.50 11.44 3.89
C GLU A 118 -26.34 11.37 5.43
N LEU A 119 -25.40 10.54 5.91
CA LEU A 119 -25.12 10.34 7.33
C LEU A 119 -24.13 11.38 7.90
N ALA A 120 -23.42 12.11 7.06
CA ALA A 120 -22.63 13.26 7.42
C ALA A 120 -23.53 14.49 7.71
N ALA A 121 -24.55 14.30 8.58
CA ALA A 121 -25.05 15.41 9.37
C ALA A 121 -23.84 16.06 10.05
N PRO A 122 -23.79 17.39 10.20
CA PRO A 122 -22.64 18.07 10.77
C PRO A 122 -22.45 17.51 12.19
N VAL A 123 -21.57 16.55 12.33
CA VAL A 123 -20.99 16.19 13.61
C VAL A 123 -20.22 17.46 13.99
N GLY A 124 -20.91 18.32 14.73
CA GLY A 124 -20.39 19.57 15.28
C GLY A 124 -19.31 19.30 16.32
N GLY A 125 -18.23 18.79 15.87
CA GLY A 125 -16.97 18.67 16.54
C GLY A 125 -15.92 19.00 15.50
N GLN A 126 -15.48 20.26 15.51
CA GLN A 126 -14.23 20.67 14.91
C GLN A 126 -13.10 19.93 15.66
N THR A 127 -12.95 18.64 15.42
CA THR A 127 -11.63 18.03 15.54
C THR A 127 -10.85 18.66 14.39
N SER A 128 -10.22 19.78 14.72
CA SER A 128 -9.42 20.56 13.81
C SER A 128 -8.51 19.56 13.09
N ALA A 129 -8.68 19.42 11.77
CA ALA A 129 -7.77 18.63 10.93
C ALA A 129 -6.31 19.07 11.17
N ALA A 130 -6.10 20.31 11.57
CA ALA A 130 -4.84 20.86 12.04
C ALA A 130 -4.27 20.16 13.31
N ALA A 131 -5.12 19.57 14.17
CA ALA A 131 -4.64 18.87 15.36
C ALA A 131 -4.05 17.49 15.01
N VAL A 132 -4.60 16.80 14.02
CA VAL A 132 -4.13 15.48 13.58
C VAL A 132 -2.89 15.59 12.69
N SER A 133 -2.65 16.74 12.07
CA SER A 133 -1.46 16.99 11.23
C SER A 133 -0.19 17.28 12.02
N SER A 134 -0.32 17.61 13.33
CA SER A 134 0.81 17.87 14.18
C SER A 134 1.44 16.57 14.69
N VAL A 135 2.72 16.36 14.36
CA VAL A 135 3.55 15.23 14.88
C VAL A 135 3.51 15.16 16.40
N ARG A 136 3.43 16.34 17.06
CA ARG A 136 3.35 16.46 18.52
C ARG A 136 2.07 15.84 19.07
N GLU A 137 0.93 16.12 18.44
CA GLU A 137 -0.36 15.59 18.89
C GLU A 137 -0.47 14.10 18.61
N LEU A 138 0.03 13.63 17.46
CA LEU A 138 0.18 12.21 17.14
C LEU A 138 1.00 11.48 18.20
N GLY A 139 2.16 12.04 18.60
CA GLY A 139 2.99 11.48 19.65
C GLY A 139 2.25 11.41 20.99
N ARG A 140 1.53 12.48 21.36
CA ARG A 140 0.75 12.50 22.58
C ARG A 140 -0.35 11.44 22.63
N VAL A 141 -1.13 11.34 21.57
CA VAL A 141 -2.20 10.32 21.47
C VAL A 141 -1.61 8.90 21.48
N LEU A 142 -0.46 8.70 20.81
CA LEU A 142 0.22 7.41 20.78
C LEU A 142 0.67 6.97 22.19
N PHE A 143 1.31 7.87 22.96
CA PHE A 143 1.84 7.54 24.27
C PHE A 143 0.79 7.58 25.39
N ASP A 144 -0.23 8.45 25.31
CA ASP A 144 -1.27 8.54 26.32
C ASP A 144 -2.36 7.47 26.18
N ARG A 145 -2.79 7.19 24.94
CA ARG A 145 -3.93 6.30 24.67
C ARG A 145 -3.56 4.96 24.06
N HIS A 146 -2.45 4.89 23.34
CA HIS A 146 -2.07 3.71 22.55
C HIS A 146 -0.67 3.19 22.92
N ALA A 147 -0.22 3.44 24.16
CA ALA A 147 1.10 2.99 24.64
C ALA A 147 1.31 1.49 24.44
N PHE A 148 0.30 0.67 24.71
CA PHE A 148 0.36 -0.77 24.50
C PHE A 148 0.61 -1.15 23.02
N ALA A 149 -0.06 -0.48 22.09
CA ALA A 149 0.17 -0.74 20.66
C ALA A 149 1.59 -0.36 20.23
N PHE A 150 2.12 0.76 20.77
CA PHE A 150 3.50 1.18 20.55
C PHE A 150 4.50 0.14 21.09
N GLU A 151 4.28 -0.35 22.30
CA GLU A 151 5.14 -1.37 22.93
C GLU A 151 5.09 -2.70 22.17
N ALA A 152 3.90 -3.14 21.75
CA ALA A 152 3.72 -4.34 20.95
C ALA A 152 4.45 -4.24 19.59
N THR A 153 4.40 -3.08 18.91
CA THR A 153 5.14 -2.88 17.66
C THR A 153 6.65 -2.86 17.85
N SER A 154 7.15 -2.36 18.99
CA SER A 154 8.58 -2.43 19.29
C SER A 154 9.09 -3.84 19.44
N VAL A 155 8.34 -4.70 20.13
CA VAL A 155 8.64 -6.15 20.24
C VAL A 155 8.58 -6.81 18.86
N LEU A 156 7.61 -6.48 18.03
CA LEU A 156 7.48 -7.01 16.68
C LEU A 156 8.73 -6.70 15.83
N ILE A 157 9.23 -5.48 15.89
CA ILE A 157 10.44 -5.06 15.16
C ILE A 157 11.67 -5.85 15.66
N LEU A 158 11.81 -6.02 16.97
CA LEU A 158 12.91 -6.81 17.55
C LEU A 158 12.85 -8.27 17.08
N VAL A 159 11.69 -8.89 17.13
CA VAL A 159 11.49 -10.27 16.66
C VAL A 159 11.77 -10.39 15.17
N ALA A 160 11.35 -9.42 14.37
CA ALA A 160 11.62 -9.39 12.94
C ALA A 160 13.13 -9.32 12.65
N MET A 161 13.86 -8.46 13.37
CA MET A 161 15.33 -8.36 13.23
C MET A 161 16.04 -9.66 13.63
N VAL A 162 15.68 -10.23 14.78
CA VAL A 162 16.25 -11.51 15.23
C VAL A 162 15.93 -12.62 14.23
N GLY A 163 14.69 -12.70 13.76
CA GLY A 163 14.27 -13.68 12.75
C GLY A 163 15.05 -13.54 11.44
N ALA A 164 15.25 -12.32 10.95
CA ALA A 164 16.04 -12.08 9.74
C ALA A 164 17.49 -12.56 9.89
N VAL A 165 18.12 -12.29 11.03
CA VAL A 165 19.51 -12.72 11.32
C VAL A 165 19.60 -14.23 11.45
N VAL A 166 18.65 -14.86 12.16
CA VAL A 166 18.64 -16.33 12.36
C VAL A 166 18.45 -17.04 11.02
N LEU A 167 17.55 -16.56 10.17
CA LEU A 167 17.31 -17.17 8.85
C LEU A 167 18.46 -16.92 7.86
N ALA A 168 19.17 -15.79 8.00
CA ALA A 168 20.34 -15.50 7.16
C ALA A 168 21.58 -16.30 7.57
N ARG A 169 21.61 -16.88 8.74
CA ARG A 169 22.73 -17.68 9.24
C ARG A 169 22.83 -18.98 8.45
N ARG A 170 23.91 -19.16 7.69
CA ARG A 170 24.25 -20.45 7.11
C ARG A 170 24.59 -21.40 8.26
N GLU A 171 23.97 -22.57 8.31
CA GLU A 171 24.54 -23.69 9.03
C GLU A 171 25.79 -24.08 8.25
N ASP A 172 26.96 -23.78 8.80
CA ASP A 172 28.20 -24.41 8.37
C ASP A 172 28.06 -25.88 8.76
N GLY A 173 27.57 -26.68 7.81
CA GLY A 173 27.43 -28.10 7.96
C GLY A 173 28.80 -28.73 8.21
N SER A 174 28.98 -29.30 9.40
CA SER A 174 30.04 -30.25 9.77
C SER A 174 29.95 -31.50 8.91
#